data_914ecf451bbafc9ae7bf9b6d3a49cbd9
#
_entry.id   914ecf451bbafc9ae7bf9b6d3a49cbd9
#
_cell.length_a   1.000
_cell.length_b   1.000
_cell.length_c   1.000
_cell.angle_alpha   90.00
_cell.angle_beta   90.00
_cell.angle_gamma   90.00
#
_symmetry.space_group_name_H-M   'P 1'
#
loop_
_entity.id
_entity.type
_entity.pdbx_description
1 polymer ?
#
loop_
_entity_poly.entity_id
_entity_poly.type
_entity_poly.pdbx_seq_one_letter_code
_entity_poly.pdbx_strand_id
1 'polypeptide(L)'
;VLTGASREMPNGIDLGPLESVLPDRLQTPTKRIDLAHEVPMSAVAELADHLDVGPIRLAPDELLLIGRRHQRDNNSWLHNAPRLTKGRARHQLLVHPDDLAKRGIVDGDEVSVRSASGQIVVECAASEDMMRGVVSLPHGYGHGRKAGVRMRHAVTLPGASINDLTDPS
;
A
#
# COMPACT_ATOMS: atom_id res chain seq x y z
N VAL A 1 -22.74 24.12 -9.04
CA VAL A 1 -22.77 25.04 -10.20
C VAL A 1 -22.75 24.27 -11.54
N LEU A 2 -22.20 23.04 -11.61
CA LEU A 2 -22.19 22.21 -12.83
C LEU A 2 -23.48 21.38 -13.05
N THR A 3 -24.34 21.26 -12.06
CA THR A 3 -25.54 20.40 -12.11
C THR A 3 -26.67 20.90 -12.99
N GLY A 4 -26.72 22.20 -13.27
CA GLY A 4 -27.72 22.80 -14.17
C GLY A 4 -27.38 22.60 -15.65
N ALA A 5 -26.12 22.85 -16.00
CA ALA A 5 -25.64 22.77 -17.39
C ALA A 5 -25.61 21.33 -17.93
N SER A 6 -25.42 20.32 -17.08
CA SER A 6 -25.36 18.91 -17.51
C SER A 6 -26.72 18.34 -17.98
N ARG A 7 -27.85 18.98 -17.64
CA ARG A 7 -29.18 18.57 -18.08
C ARG A 7 -29.50 19.02 -19.50
N GLU A 8 -28.89 20.11 -19.95
CA GLU A 8 -29.11 20.67 -21.29
C GLU A 8 -28.09 20.12 -22.32
N MET A 9 -27.01 19.48 -21.84
CA MET A 9 -25.93 18.94 -22.69
C MET A 9 -25.71 17.44 -22.42
N PRO A 10 -26.51 16.56 -23.06
CA PRO A 10 -26.49 15.13 -22.78
C PRO A 10 -25.15 14.44 -23.09
N ASN A 11 -24.31 15.03 -23.93
CA ASN A 11 -23.00 14.50 -24.31
C ASN A 11 -21.84 15.09 -23.48
N GLY A 12 -22.15 15.87 -22.43
CA GLY A 12 -21.16 16.54 -21.58
C GLY A 12 -20.88 17.98 -22.04
N ILE A 13 -20.07 18.66 -21.23
CA ILE A 13 -19.69 20.06 -21.47
C ILE A 13 -18.24 20.06 -21.91
N ASP A 14 -17.97 20.62 -23.08
CA ASP A 14 -16.61 20.93 -23.50
C ASP A 14 -16.12 22.16 -22.73
N LEU A 15 -15.11 21.97 -21.91
CA LEU A 15 -14.47 23.06 -21.13
C LEU A 15 -13.33 23.75 -21.89
N GLY A 16 -13.14 23.37 -23.15
CA GLY A 16 -12.04 23.87 -23.96
C GLY A 16 -10.69 23.18 -23.70
N PRO A 17 -9.64 23.64 -24.35
CA PRO A 17 -8.31 23.09 -24.20
C PRO A 17 -7.77 23.30 -22.76
N LEU A 18 -6.93 22.35 -22.32
CA LEU A 18 -6.25 22.49 -21.05
C LEU A 18 -5.15 23.53 -21.16
N GLU A 19 -5.36 24.69 -20.54
CA GLU A 19 -4.40 25.79 -20.53
C GLU A 19 -3.70 25.91 -19.18
N SER A 20 -2.51 26.51 -19.19
CA SER A 20 -1.80 26.81 -17.93
C SER A 20 -2.58 27.86 -17.15
N VAL A 21 -2.88 27.54 -15.89
CA VAL A 21 -3.66 28.42 -15.00
C VAL A 21 -2.85 28.93 -13.81
N LEU A 22 -1.58 28.59 -13.76
CA LEU A 22 -0.67 29.09 -12.73
C LEU A 22 0.07 30.36 -13.24
N PRO A 23 0.30 31.34 -12.36
CA PRO A 23 0.03 31.36 -10.91
C PRO A 23 -1.38 31.87 -10.52
N ASP A 24 -2.19 32.31 -11.46
CA ASP A 24 -3.43 33.06 -11.19
C ASP A 24 -4.46 32.30 -10.33
N ARG A 25 -4.55 30.98 -10.53
CA ARG A 25 -5.45 30.11 -9.75
C ARG A 25 -4.98 29.78 -8.34
N LEU A 26 -3.75 30.12 -7.98
CA LEU A 26 -3.29 29.90 -6.62
C LEU A 26 -4.07 30.79 -5.64
N GLN A 27 -4.58 30.17 -4.57
CA GLN A 27 -5.30 30.88 -3.51
C GLN A 27 -4.37 31.47 -2.44
N THR A 28 -3.05 31.26 -2.57
CA THR A 28 -2.07 31.83 -1.66
C THR A 28 -2.00 33.36 -1.85
N PRO A 29 -1.81 34.17 -0.77
CA PRO A 29 -1.70 35.62 -0.89
C PRO A 29 -0.59 36.08 -1.81
N THR A 30 0.50 35.32 -1.87
CA THR A 30 1.70 35.65 -2.68
C THR A 30 1.61 35.12 -4.12
N LYS A 31 0.56 34.37 -4.48
CA LYS A 31 0.46 33.66 -5.76
C LYS A 31 1.67 32.76 -6.05
N ARG A 32 2.27 32.22 -4.99
CA ARG A 32 3.38 31.27 -5.06
C ARG A 32 3.03 30.00 -4.31
N ILE A 33 3.61 28.89 -4.75
CA ILE A 33 3.58 27.62 -4.04
C ILE A 33 4.62 27.70 -2.93
N ASP A 34 4.19 27.54 -1.69
CA ASP A 34 5.09 27.45 -0.55
C ASP A 34 5.51 26.00 -0.35
N LEU A 35 6.75 25.69 -0.70
CA LEU A 35 7.32 24.34 -0.57
C LEU A 35 7.94 24.08 0.81
N ALA A 36 8.06 25.11 1.64
CA ALA A 36 8.66 25.05 2.97
C ALA A 36 7.67 25.52 4.06
N HIS A 37 6.41 25.13 3.91
CA HIS A 37 5.38 25.49 4.87
C HIS A 37 5.71 24.97 6.26
N GLU A 38 5.40 25.73 7.30
CA GLU A 38 5.78 25.48 8.69
C GLU A 38 5.41 24.05 9.17
N VAL A 39 4.20 23.57 8.84
CA VAL A 39 3.70 22.26 9.30
C VAL A 39 4.57 21.09 8.79
N PRO A 40 4.85 20.92 7.46
CA PRO A 40 5.75 19.88 7.02
C PRO A 40 7.20 20.13 7.46
N MET A 41 7.63 21.38 7.64
CA MET A 41 8.99 21.68 8.07
C MET A 41 9.23 21.33 9.55
N SER A 42 8.24 21.47 10.42
CA SER A 42 8.34 21.00 11.80
C SER A 42 8.46 19.48 11.86
N ALA A 43 7.69 18.74 11.05
CA ALA A 43 7.80 17.29 10.96
C ALA A 43 9.17 16.82 10.43
N VAL A 44 9.83 17.60 9.56
CA VAL A 44 11.21 17.30 9.11
C VAL A 44 12.21 17.43 10.27
N ALA A 45 12.04 18.40 11.15
CA ALA A 45 12.90 18.54 12.33
C ALA A 45 12.76 17.34 13.28
N GLU A 46 11.53 16.90 13.54
CA GLU A 46 11.27 15.68 14.34
C GLU A 46 11.85 14.43 13.67
N LEU A 47 11.71 14.33 12.33
CA LEU A 47 12.25 13.22 11.56
C LEU A 47 13.79 13.19 11.57
N ALA A 48 14.45 14.37 11.60
CA ALA A 48 15.90 14.44 11.67
C ALA A 48 16.45 13.77 12.96
N ASP A 49 15.79 13.96 14.09
CA ASP A 49 16.14 13.31 15.35
C ASP A 49 16.00 11.77 15.26
N HIS A 50 15.05 11.28 14.46
CA HIS A 50 14.87 9.86 14.21
C HIS A 50 15.84 9.30 13.16
N LEU A 51 16.27 10.10 12.19
CA LEU A 51 17.20 9.68 11.13
C LEU A 51 18.66 9.62 11.64
N ASP A 52 18.98 10.31 12.71
CA ASP A 52 20.32 10.28 13.32
C ASP A 52 20.60 8.96 14.08
N VAL A 53 19.63 8.06 14.13
CA VAL A 53 19.75 6.72 14.78
C VAL A 53 20.63 5.75 13.96
N GLY A 54 21.11 6.16 12.80
CA GLY A 54 21.90 5.31 11.90
C GLY A 54 21.07 4.29 11.13
N PRO A 55 21.69 3.34 10.44
CA PRO A 55 20.97 2.34 9.64
C PRO A 55 20.06 1.49 10.54
N ILE A 56 18.88 1.13 10.01
CA ILE A 56 17.94 0.24 10.68
C ILE A 56 18.69 -1.04 11.09
N ARG A 57 18.81 -1.28 12.39
CA ARG A 57 19.42 -2.48 12.94
C ARG A 57 18.31 -3.44 13.32
N LEU A 58 18.18 -4.50 12.55
CA LEU A 58 17.26 -5.60 12.86
C LEU A 58 17.96 -6.59 13.79
N ALA A 59 17.21 -7.17 14.73
CA ALA A 59 17.67 -8.33 15.46
C ALA A 59 17.88 -9.54 14.50
N PRO A 60 18.65 -10.56 14.87
CA PRO A 60 18.96 -11.69 13.98
C PRO A 60 17.75 -12.41 13.41
N ASP A 61 16.62 -12.39 14.12
CA ASP A 61 15.37 -13.06 13.72
C ASP A 61 14.36 -12.10 13.06
N GLU A 62 14.66 -10.79 13.06
CA GLU A 62 13.78 -9.78 12.48
C GLU A 62 14.02 -9.63 10.99
N LEU A 63 12.94 -9.26 10.31
CA LEU A 63 12.92 -8.92 8.89
C LEU A 63 12.17 -7.60 8.69
N LEU A 64 12.64 -6.78 7.78
CA LEU A 64 11.94 -5.56 7.40
C LEU A 64 10.75 -5.91 6.49
N LEU A 65 9.54 -5.58 6.93
CA LEU A 65 8.34 -5.77 6.11
C LEU A 65 8.08 -4.54 5.24
N ILE A 66 8.01 -4.75 3.94
CA ILE A 66 7.58 -3.71 2.99
C ILE A 66 6.27 -4.11 2.31
N GLY A 67 5.40 -3.11 2.10
CA GLY A 67 4.18 -3.30 1.33
C GLY A 67 4.44 -3.21 -0.16
N ARG A 68 3.78 -4.07 -0.96
CA ARG A 68 3.80 -3.93 -2.42
C ARG A 68 2.41 -3.69 -2.98
N ARG A 69 2.37 -3.11 -4.15
CA ARG A 69 1.16 -2.91 -4.95
C ARG A 69 1.18 -3.85 -6.14
N HIS A 70 0.02 -4.37 -6.49
CA HIS A 70 -0.15 -5.17 -7.69
C HIS A 70 -1.07 -4.44 -8.67
N GLN A 71 -0.65 -4.29 -9.92
CA GLN A 71 -1.38 -3.53 -10.93
C GLN A 71 -2.83 -4.00 -11.12
N ARG A 72 -3.06 -5.32 -11.14
CA ARG A 72 -4.40 -5.91 -11.32
C ARG A 72 -5.30 -5.78 -10.10
N ASP A 73 -4.75 -5.44 -8.95
CA ASP A 73 -5.50 -5.31 -7.70
C ASP A 73 -5.88 -3.84 -7.46
N ASN A 74 -5.10 -2.90 -7.96
CA ASN A 74 -5.23 -1.47 -7.69
C ASN A 74 -5.52 -1.23 -6.19
N ASN A 75 -4.59 -1.67 -5.35
CA ASN A 75 -4.79 -1.86 -3.92
C ASN A 75 -5.85 -2.97 -3.66
N SER A 76 -7.09 -2.62 -3.38
CA SER A 76 -8.22 -3.57 -3.24
C SER A 76 -9.40 -3.28 -4.17
N TRP A 77 -9.34 -2.19 -4.92
CA TRP A 77 -10.47 -1.69 -5.69
C TRP A 77 -10.96 -2.67 -6.75
N LEU A 78 -10.05 -3.44 -7.32
CA LEU A 78 -10.35 -4.39 -8.38
C LEU A 78 -10.61 -5.82 -7.86
N HIS A 79 -10.52 -6.05 -6.55
CA HIS A 79 -10.75 -7.36 -5.95
C HIS A 79 -12.18 -7.88 -6.13
N ASN A 80 -13.15 -7.00 -6.32
CA ASN A 80 -14.52 -7.40 -6.60
C ASN A 80 -14.81 -7.61 -8.09
N ALA A 81 -13.80 -7.54 -8.96
CA ALA A 81 -13.91 -7.79 -10.39
C ALA A 81 -13.39 -9.21 -10.74
N PRO A 82 -14.27 -10.22 -10.96
CA PRO A 82 -13.87 -11.62 -11.15
C PRO A 82 -12.87 -11.85 -12.28
N ARG A 83 -12.93 -11.02 -13.34
CA ARG A 83 -12.00 -11.11 -14.47
C ARG A 83 -10.56 -10.74 -14.10
N LEU A 84 -10.38 -9.81 -13.16
CA LEU A 84 -9.07 -9.30 -12.76
C LEU A 84 -8.43 -10.16 -11.66
N THR A 85 -9.25 -10.88 -10.90
CA THR A 85 -8.79 -11.76 -9.81
C THR A 85 -8.50 -13.19 -10.26
N LYS A 86 -8.74 -13.53 -11.53
CA LYS A 86 -8.41 -14.84 -12.09
C LYS A 86 -6.90 -15.11 -12.12
N GLY A 87 -6.55 -16.40 -12.03
CA GLY A 87 -5.18 -16.89 -12.16
C GLY A 87 -4.56 -17.27 -10.82
N ARG A 88 -3.23 -17.24 -10.74
CA ARG A 88 -2.48 -17.62 -9.54
C ARG A 88 -2.83 -16.68 -8.38
N ALA A 89 -2.88 -17.24 -7.18
CA ALA A 89 -2.96 -16.44 -5.95
C ALA A 89 -1.78 -15.46 -5.91
N ARG A 90 -2.07 -14.20 -5.58
CA ARG A 90 -1.06 -13.13 -5.55
C ARG A 90 -0.75 -12.66 -4.12
N HIS A 91 -1.52 -13.16 -3.17
CA HIS A 91 -1.31 -12.87 -1.76
C HIS A 91 -0.28 -13.84 -1.19
N GLN A 92 0.99 -13.54 -1.42
CA GLN A 92 2.12 -14.32 -0.92
C GLN A 92 3.15 -13.37 -0.32
N LEU A 93 3.77 -13.80 0.77
CA LEU A 93 4.91 -13.13 1.37
C LEU A 93 6.15 -13.48 0.54
N LEU A 94 6.70 -12.51 -0.20
CA LEU A 94 7.96 -12.72 -0.91
C LEU A 94 9.13 -12.64 0.07
N VAL A 95 10.01 -13.63 0.01
CA VAL A 95 11.17 -13.79 0.89
C VAL A 95 12.36 -14.23 0.06
N HIS A 96 13.56 -13.71 0.37
CA HIS A 96 14.78 -14.19 -0.26
C HIS A 96 15.04 -15.67 0.08
N PRO A 97 15.48 -16.52 -0.87
CA PRO A 97 15.73 -17.95 -0.62
C PRO A 97 16.64 -18.23 0.59
N ASP A 98 17.70 -17.44 0.76
CA ASP A 98 18.62 -17.59 1.90
C ASP A 98 17.95 -17.30 3.24
N ASP A 99 16.98 -16.38 3.29
CA ASP A 99 16.25 -16.05 4.51
C ASP A 99 15.22 -17.13 4.86
N LEU A 100 14.65 -17.80 3.85
CA LEU A 100 13.83 -19.01 4.03
C LEU A 100 14.68 -20.16 4.56
N ALA A 101 15.81 -20.43 3.91
CA ALA A 101 16.71 -21.52 4.30
C ALA A 101 17.22 -21.39 5.73
N LYS A 102 17.61 -20.17 6.15
CA LYS A 102 18.03 -19.88 7.52
C LYS A 102 16.96 -20.21 8.57
N ARG A 103 15.69 -20.18 8.19
CA ARG A 103 14.55 -20.44 9.07
C ARG A 103 13.96 -21.83 8.91
N GLY A 104 14.54 -22.66 8.03
CA GLY A 104 14.03 -23.99 7.72
C GLY A 104 12.64 -23.97 7.06
N ILE A 105 12.32 -22.90 6.34
CA ILE A 105 11.05 -22.70 5.66
C ILE A 105 11.24 -23.02 4.17
N VAL A 106 10.24 -23.66 3.57
CA VAL A 106 10.23 -24.05 2.16
C VAL A 106 9.30 -23.13 1.37
N ASP A 107 9.58 -22.94 0.10
CA ASP A 107 8.72 -22.20 -0.84
C ASP A 107 7.31 -22.79 -0.86
N GLY A 108 6.31 -21.96 -0.64
CA GLY A 108 4.90 -22.35 -0.56
C GLY A 108 4.39 -22.70 0.83
N ASP A 109 5.25 -22.71 1.86
CA ASP A 109 4.81 -22.95 3.23
C ASP A 109 3.89 -21.83 3.75
N GLU A 110 2.93 -22.17 4.61
CA GLU A 110 2.23 -21.21 5.43
C GLU A 110 3.11 -20.78 6.60
N VAL A 111 3.35 -19.48 6.70
CA VAL A 111 4.20 -18.88 7.73
C VAL A 111 3.43 -17.90 8.59
N SER A 112 3.79 -17.85 9.87
CA SER A 112 3.29 -16.85 10.80
C SER A 112 4.20 -15.63 10.79
N VAL A 113 3.65 -14.48 10.42
CA VAL A 113 4.31 -13.19 10.46
C VAL A 113 3.82 -12.42 11.66
N ARG A 114 4.72 -11.95 12.51
CA ARG A 114 4.41 -11.21 13.74
C ARG A 114 5.12 -9.88 13.77
N SER A 115 4.44 -8.86 14.26
CA SER A 115 5.00 -7.55 14.63
C SER A 115 4.62 -7.20 16.07
N ALA A 116 5.01 -6.01 16.52
CA ALA A 116 4.53 -5.49 17.79
C ALA A 116 3.01 -5.30 17.83
N SER A 117 2.38 -5.02 16.68
CA SER A 117 0.95 -4.71 16.57
C SER A 117 0.07 -5.94 16.38
N GLY A 118 0.60 -7.04 15.84
CA GLY A 118 -0.23 -8.22 15.59
C GLY A 118 0.47 -9.37 14.89
N GLN A 119 -0.35 -10.33 14.45
CA GLN A 119 0.10 -11.55 13.80
C GLN A 119 -0.86 -11.95 12.68
N ILE A 120 -0.30 -12.40 11.57
CA ILE A 120 -1.05 -12.97 10.44
C ILE A 120 -0.42 -14.30 9.99
N VAL A 121 -1.20 -15.12 9.30
CA VAL A 121 -0.71 -16.31 8.62
C VAL A 121 -0.83 -16.12 7.13
N VAL A 122 0.23 -16.40 6.38
CA VAL A 122 0.31 -16.20 4.93
C VAL A 122 1.17 -17.27 4.29
N GLU A 123 0.89 -17.61 3.04
CA GLU A 123 1.78 -18.43 2.22
C GLU A 123 3.03 -17.62 1.86
N CYS A 124 4.23 -18.21 1.99
CA CYS A 124 5.46 -17.58 1.52
C CYS A 124 5.81 -18.01 0.10
N ALA A 125 6.56 -17.17 -0.59
CA ALA A 125 7.11 -17.47 -1.91
C ALA A 125 8.56 -17.01 -1.98
N ALA A 126 9.44 -17.92 -2.43
CA ALA A 126 10.84 -17.61 -2.66
C ALA A 126 11.00 -16.65 -3.84
N SER A 127 11.81 -15.61 -3.68
CA SER A 127 12.12 -14.67 -4.75
C SER A 127 13.53 -14.12 -4.61
N GLU A 128 14.36 -14.31 -5.64
CA GLU A 128 15.70 -13.73 -5.72
C GLU A 128 15.68 -12.21 -5.94
N ASP A 129 14.52 -11.65 -6.34
CA ASP A 129 14.32 -10.20 -6.46
C ASP A 129 14.23 -9.51 -5.09
N MET A 130 14.05 -10.28 -4.02
CA MET A 130 14.00 -9.74 -2.66
C MET A 130 15.42 -9.54 -2.10
N MET A 131 15.62 -8.39 -1.44
CA MET A 131 16.82 -8.16 -0.66
C MET A 131 16.81 -9.07 0.59
N ARG A 132 17.96 -9.61 0.98
CA ARG A 132 18.11 -10.35 2.24
C ARG A 132 17.74 -9.47 3.42
N GLY A 133 17.03 -10.01 4.39
CA GLY A 133 16.52 -9.27 5.53
C GLY A 133 15.26 -8.46 5.27
N VAL A 134 14.72 -8.51 4.04
CA VAL A 134 13.51 -7.80 3.65
C VAL A 134 12.46 -8.78 3.13
N VAL A 135 11.21 -8.60 3.56
CA VAL A 135 10.06 -9.37 3.07
C VAL A 135 8.98 -8.45 2.54
N SER A 136 8.21 -8.91 1.56
CA SER A 136 7.19 -8.08 0.93
C SER A 136 5.83 -8.76 0.89
N LEU A 137 4.80 -8.04 1.36
CA LEU A 137 3.41 -8.51 1.35
C LEU A 137 2.52 -7.54 0.56
N PRO A 138 1.58 -8.03 -0.28
CA PRO A 138 0.70 -7.15 -1.03
C PRO A 138 -0.37 -6.52 -0.13
N HIS A 139 -0.68 -5.26 -0.44
CA HIS A 139 -1.79 -4.53 0.16
C HIS A 139 -3.16 -4.95 -0.41
N GLY A 140 -4.21 -4.61 0.33
CA GLY A 140 -5.58 -4.66 -0.14
C GLY A 140 -6.31 -5.96 0.16
N TYR A 141 -5.67 -6.91 0.80
CA TYR A 141 -6.25 -8.21 1.20
C TYR A 141 -6.85 -8.18 2.61
N GLY A 142 -7.43 -9.30 3.04
CA GLY A 142 -8.06 -9.42 4.36
C GLY A 142 -9.57 -9.13 4.33
N HIS A 143 -10.24 -9.34 3.20
CA HIS A 143 -11.69 -9.13 3.04
C HIS A 143 -12.57 -10.09 3.86
N GLY A 144 -12.01 -11.17 4.39
CA GLY A 144 -12.71 -12.15 5.21
C GLY A 144 -13.07 -11.70 6.62
N ARG A 145 -12.68 -10.48 7.03
CA ARG A 145 -12.99 -9.92 8.34
C ARG A 145 -14.49 -9.81 8.56
N LYS A 146 -14.92 -9.98 9.82
CA LYS A 146 -16.35 -9.86 10.19
C LYS A 146 -16.85 -8.43 10.14
N ALA A 147 -15.96 -7.44 10.31
CA ALA A 147 -16.30 -6.01 10.31
C ALA A 147 -15.98 -5.35 8.96
N GLY A 148 -16.70 -4.28 8.63
CA GLY A 148 -16.50 -3.47 7.42
C GLY A 148 -17.40 -3.85 6.25
N VAL A 149 -17.21 -3.17 5.12
CA VAL A 149 -17.97 -3.40 3.89
C VAL A 149 -17.51 -4.71 3.24
N ARG A 150 -18.45 -5.60 3.01
CA ARG A 150 -18.19 -6.92 2.42
C ARG A 150 -18.66 -6.96 0.98
N MET A 151 -17.74 -7.03 0.04
CA MET A 151 -18.04 -7.13 -1.37
C MET A 151 -18.18 -8.61 -1.77
N ARG A 152 -19.20 -8.90 -2.59
CA ARG A 152 -19.63 -10.27 -2.90
C ARG A 152 -18.52 -11.19 -3.40
N HIS A 153 -17.65 -10.73 -4.29
CA HIS A 153 -16.55 -11.53 -4.82
C HIS A 153 -15.27 -11.36 -4.01
N ALA A 154 -14.95 -10.15 -3.58
CA ALA A 154 -13.70 -9.89 -2.84
C ALA A 154 -13.59 -10.74 -1.56
N VAL A 155 -14.69 -11.00 -0.86
CA VAL A 155 -14.67 -11.84 0.36
C VAL A 155 -14.28 -13.30 0.11
N THR A 156 -14.30 -13.76 -1.13
CA THR A 156 -13.86 -15.11 -1.51
C THR A 156 -12.36 -15.19 -1.78
N LEU A 157 -11.67 -14.05 -1.84
CA LEU A 157 -10.23 -14.04 -2.06
C LEU A 157 -9.51 -14.38 -0.76
N PRO A 158 -8.58 -15.33 -0.79
CA PRO A 158 -7.74 -15.64 0.36
C PRO A 158 -6.82 -14.46 0.69
N GLY A 159 -6.34 -14.43 1.92
CA GLY A 159 -5.30 -13.49 2.33
C GLY A 159 -5.62 -12.71 3.59
N ALA A 160 -4.59 -12.17 4.20
CA ALA A 160 -4.62 -11.35 5.39
C ALA A 160 -4.28 -9.89 5.08
N SER A 161 -4.66 -8.98 5.97
CA SER A 161 -4.33 -7.56 5.82
C SER A 161 -2.95 -7.28 6.38
N ILE A 162 -2.08 -6.68 5.57
CA ILE A 162 -0.79 -6.17 6.04
C ILE A 162 -0.95 -5.12 7.16
N ASN A 163 -2.08 -4.41 7.17
CA ASN A 163 -2.36 -3.42 8.22
C ASN A 163 -2.53 -4.04 9.62
N ASP A 164 -2.71 -5.37 9.72
CA ASP A 164 -2.74 -6.06 11.02
C ASP A 164 -1.35 -6.15 11.65
N LEU A 165 -0.32 -5.85 10.87
CA LEU A 165 1.08 -5.86 11.31
C LEU A 165 1.65 -4.45 11.48
N THR A 166 0.95 -3.40 11.02
CA THR A 166 1.44 -2.02 11.10
C THR A 166 0.92 -1.35 12.35
N ASP A 167 1.77 -0.53 12.96
CA ASP A 167 1.37 0.33 14.07
C ASP A 167 0.46 1.45 13.53
N PRO A 168 -0.71 1.70 14.13
CA PRO A 168 -1.58 2.79 13.73
C PRO A 168 -1.17 4.16 14.30
N SER A 169 -0.16 4.23 15.18
CA SER A 169 0.34 5.48 15.78
C SER A 169 1.21 6.30 14.85
#